data_45df961dc8b318fc83d9c3f428651f47
#
_entry.id   45df961dc8b318fc83d9c3f428651f47
#
_cell.length_a   1.000
_cell.length_b   1.000
_cell.length_c   1.000
_cell.angle_alpha   90.00
_cell.angle_beta   90.00
_cell.angle_gamma   90.00
#
_symmetry.space_group_name_H-M   'P 1'
#
loop_
_entity.id
_entity.type
_entity.pdbx_description
1 polymer ?
#
loop_
_entity_poly.entity_id
_entity_poly.type
_entity_poly.pdbx_seq_one_letter_code
_entity_poly.pdbx_strand_id
1 'polypeptide(L)'
;MKQAPQNATGTPAAAPLAHPYVGMWVTQDGHIRHELLPNGRYDEARGHRKSAYQGYYTITGHHIDYVDDTGFTAEGDFRRGVLYHAGMVLYREEPAP
;
A
#
# COMPACT_ATOMS: atom_id res chain seq x y z
N MET A 1 10.81 -22.65 11.48
CA MET A 1 10.52 -22.05 11.16
C MET A 1 10.34 -21.85 11.05
N LYS A 2 10.11 -21.70 11.35
CA LYS A 2 9.74 -21.01 11.25
C LYS A 2 9.54 -20.67 11.40
N GLN A 3 9.49 -20.48 11.97
CA GLN A 3 9.12 -19.70 12.10
C GLN A 3 8.92 -19.39 12.37
N ALA A 4 9.12 -19.55 13.08
CA ALA A 4 8.75 -18.83 13.25
C ALA A 4 8.65 -18.56 13.69
N PRO A 5 8.65 -18.55 14.21
CA PRO A 5 8.38 -17.83 14.46
C PRO A 5 8.46 -17.43 14.81
N GLN A 6 8.39 -17.19 15.19
CA GLN A 6 8.23 -16.46 15.20
C GLN A 6 8.12 -16.09 15.65
N ASN A 7 8.22 -16.11 16.24
CA ASN A 7 7.97 -15.38 16.42
C ASN A 7 7.74 -15.06 16.91
N ALA A 8 7.91 -15.19 17.46
CA ALA A 8 7.54 -14.56 17.51
C ALA A 8 7.37 -14.06 17.89
N THR A 9 7.43 -14.02 18.40
CA THR A 9 7.26 -13.36 18.36
C THR A 9 7.06 -12.62 18.30
N GLY A 10 6.73 -12.45 18.50
CA GLY A 10 6.48 -11.55 18.12
C GLY A 10 6.52 -11.06 17.58
N THR A 11 6.39 -10.74 17.29
CA THR A 11 6.51 -10.14 16.51
C THR A 11 6.66 -9.43 16.35
N PRO A 12 6.60 -9.79 16.46
CA PRO A 12 7.12 -8.57 16.47
C PRO A 12 6.50 -7.49 15.84
N ALA A 13 6.40 -6.61 16.58
CA ALA A 13 6.18 -5.47 15.80
C ALA A 13 6.76 -5.76 14.47
N ALA A 14 5.93 -5.77 13.52
CA ALA A 14 6.39 -5.96 12.20
C ALA A 14 7.57 -5.05 11.97
N ALA A 15 8.66 -5.63 11.61
CA ALA A 15 9.75 -4.85 11.08
C ALA A 15 9.19 -4.01 9.95
N PRO A 16 9.65 -2.79 9.76
CA PRO A 16 9.25 -2.00 8.61
C PRO A 16 9.46 -2.82 7.35
N LEU A 17 8.51 -2.79 6.46
CA LEU A 17 8.62 -3.51 5.20
C LEU A 17 9.76 -2.92 4.40
N ALA A 18 10.65 -3.76 3.94
CA ALA A 18 11.82 -3.32 3.17
C ALA A 18 11.45 -3.21 1.70
N HIS A 19 10.74 -2.14 1.34
CA HIS A 19 10.40 -1.88 -0.07
C HIS A 19 10.39 -0.38 -0.34
N PRO A 20 10.54 0.02 -1.59
CA PRO A 20 10.65 1.44 -1.94
C PRO A 20 9.31 2.14 -2.15
N TYR A 21 8.19 1.51 -1.83
CA TYR A 21 6.88 2.01 -2.26
C TYR A 21 6.09 2.72 -1.17
N VAL A 22 6.62 2.83 0.04
CA VAL A 22 5.98 3.60 1.11
C VAL A 22 5.81 5.03 0.66
N GLY A 23 4.62 5.60 0.88
CA GLY A 23 4.33 6.98 0.52
C GLY A 23 2.94 7.14 -0.05
N MET A 24 2.67 8.32 -0.56
CA MET A 24 1.38 8.67 -1.13
C MET A 24 1.40 8.50 -2.65
N TRP A 25 0.41 7.79 -3.17
CA TRP A 25 0.24 7.56 -4.60
C TRP A 25 -1.06 8.19 -5.05
N VAL A 26 -1.02 8.97 -6.13
CA VAL A 26 -2.12 9.87 -6.49
C VAL A 26 -2.43 9.73 -7.97
N THR A 27 -3.70 9.68 -8.34
CA THR A 27 -4.10 9.78 -9.74
C THR A 27 -3.78 11.19 -10.24
N GLN A 28 -3.64 11.32 -11.56
CA GLN A 28 -3.24 12.59 -12.16
C GLN A 28 -4.19 13.73 -11.78
N ASP A 29 -5.49 13.43 -11.71
CA ASP A 29 -6.49 14.44 -11.33
C ASP A 29 -6.59 14.66 -9.81
N GLY A 30 -5.82 13.89 -9.02
CA GLY A 30 -5.83 14.03 -7.57
C GLY A 30 -7.05 13.44 -6.88
N HIS A 31 -7.94 12.80 -7.63
CA HIS A 31 -9.19 12.28 -7.05
C HIS A 31 -8.95 11.11 -6.10
N ILE A 32 -8.02 10.22 -6.44
CA ILE A 32 -7.65 9.08 -5.61
C ILE A 32 -6.31 9.36 -4.98
N ARG A 33 -6.24 9.29 -3.65
CA ARG A 33 -5.01 9.44 -2.90
C ARG A 33 -4.83 8.19 -2.05
N HIS A 34 -3.81 7.43 -2.35
CA HIS A 34 -3.62 6.08 -1.87
C HIS A 34 -2.30 5.99 -1.12
N GLU A 35 -2.36 5.94 0.20
CA GLU A 35 -1.16 5.95 1.02
C GLU A 35 -0.75 4.55 1.43
N LEU A 36 0.50 4.19 1.15
CA LEU A 36 1.10 2.94 1.60
C LEU A 36 1.94 3.26 2.82
N LEU A 37 1.55 2.73 3.96
CA LEU A 37 2.20 3.00 5.23
C LEU A 37 3.30 1.96 5.49
N PRO A 38 4.32 2.32 6.26
CA PRO A 38 5.44 1.39 6.50
C PRO A 38 5.04 0.18 7.37
N ASN A 39 3.90 0.23 8.03
CA ASN A 39 3.45 -0.87 8.88
C ASN A 39 2.63 -1.92 8.13
N GLY A 40 2.56 -1.84 6.79
CA GLY A 40 1.79 -2.79 5.99
C GLY A 40 0.33 -2.43 5.83
N ARG A 41 -0.08 -1.28 6.32
CA ARG A 41 -1.44 -0.77 6.16
C ARG A 41 -1.52 0.19 4.98
N TYR A 42 -2.69 0.28 4.36
CA TYR A 42 -2.94 1.33 3.37
C TYR A 42 -4.20 2.08 3.72
N ASP A 43 -4.28 3.32 3.23
CA ASP A 43 -5.38 4.23 3.48
C ASP A 43 -5.65 5.00 2.19
N GLU A 44 -6.83 4.85 1.63
CA GLU A 44 -7.17 5.46 0.35
C GLU A 44 -8.30 6.46 0.52
N ALA A 45 -8.07 7.69 0.04
CA ALA A 45 -9.09 8.73 -0.03
C ALA A 45 -9.61 8.84 -1.46
N ARG A 46 -10.89 9.14 -1.59
CA ARG A 46 -11.55 9.37 -2.88
C ARG A 46 -12.25 10.70 -2.86
N GLY A 47 -11.75 11.67 -3.60
CA GLY A 47 -12.29 13.01 -3.60
C GLY A 47 -12.27 13.59 -2.19
N HIS A 48 -13.41 13.98 -1.67
CA HIS A 48 -13.54 14.53 -0.32
C HIS A 48 -13.71 13.45 0.75
N ARG A 49 -13.80 12.20 0.35
CA ARG A 49 -14.03 11.10 1.28
C ARG A 49 -12.69 10.54 1.74
N LYS A 50 -12.30 10.93 2.93
CA LYS A 50 -11.07 10.40 3.55
C LYS A 50 -11.29 8.98 3.99
N SER A 51 -10.23 8.18 3.92
CA SER A 51 -10.25 6.79 4.37
C SER A 51 -11.41 6.00 3.80
N ALA A 52 -11.69 6.22 2.51
CA ALA A 52 -12.75 5.50 1.82
C ALA A 52 -12.49 4.00 1.82
N TYR A 53 -11.21 3.59 1.75
CA TYR A 53 -10.78 2.20 1.87
C TYR A 53 -9.55 2.14 2.73
N GLN A 54 -9.51 1.15 3.60
CA GLN A 54 -8.35 0.88 4.46
C GLN A 54 -8.16 -0.63 4.55
N GLY A 55 -6.92 -1.05 4.72
CA GLY A 55 -6.63 -2.47 4.89
C GLY A 55 -5.15 -2.72 4.96
N TYR A 56 -4.77 -3.93 4.54
CA TYR A 56 -3.38 -4.37 4.52
C TYR A 56 -2.92 -4.56 3.10
N TYR A 57 -1.62 -4.41 2.88
CA TYR A 57 -1.02 -4.73 1.59
C TYR A 57 0.26 -5.53 1.81
N THR A 58 0.62 -6.30 0.80
CA THR A 58 1.91 -7.00 0.76
C THR A 58 2.57 -6.74 -0.59
N ILE A 59 3.90 -6.65 -0.56
CA ILE A 59 4.71 -6.43 -1.77
C ILE A 59 5.50 -7.69 -2.06
N THR A 60 5.45 -8.12 -3.31
CA THR A 60 6.25 -9.22 -3.81
C THR A 60 6.93 -8.73 -5.09
N GLY A 61 8.20 -8.32 -4.99
CA GLY A 61 8.89 -7.72 -6.12
C GLY A 61 8.24 -6.41 -6.53
N HIS A 62 7.64 -6.39 -7.71
CA HIS A 62 6.93 -5.22 -8.24
C HIS A 62 5.42 -5.36 -8.11
N HIS A 63 4.96 -6.42 -7.47
CA HIS A 63 3.54 -6.71 -7.36
C HIS A 63 3.03 -6.34 -5.97
N ILE A 64 1.83 -5.79 -5.90
CA ILE A 64 1.19 -5.45 -4.64
C ILE A 64 -0.16 -6.16 -4.57
N ASP A 65 -0.42 -6.77 -3.43
CA ASP A 65 -1.72 -7.38 -3.10
C ASP A 65 -2.33 -6.62 -1.95
N TYR A 66 -3.64 -6.40 -2.04
CA TYR A 66 -4.40 -5.68 -1.02
C TYR A 66 -5.49 -6.57 -0.46
N VAL A 67 -5.77 -6.40 0.82
CA VAL A 67 -7.01 -6.90 1.41
C VAL A 67 -7.57 -5.79 2.29
N ASP A 68 -8.80 -5.34 2.01
CA ASP A 68 -9.37 -4.28 2.81
C ASP A 68 -9.98 -4.86 4.10
N ASP A 69 -10.32 -3.98 5.02
CA ASP A 69 -10.79 -4.40 6.34
C ASP A 69 -12.15 -5.11 6.28
N THR A 70 -12.83 -5.06 5.14
CA THR A 70 -14.09 -5.79 4.92
C THR A 70 -13.88 -7.12 4.20
N GLY A 71 -12.63 -7.43 3.80
CA GLY A 71 -12.28 -8.71 3.20
C GLY A 71 -12.17 -8.72 1.69
N PHE A 72 -12.43 -7.60 1.02
CA PHE A 72 -12.24 -7.52 -0.42
C PHE A 72 -10.77 -7.46 -0.76
N THR A 73 -10.40 -8.12 -1.85
CA THR A 73 -9.01 -8.17 -2.31
C THR A 73 -8.86 -7.40 -3.62
N ALA A 74 -7.64 -6.92 -3.84
CA ALA A 74 -7.27 -6.26 -5.07
C ALA A 74 -5.78 -6.45 -5.28
N GLU A 75 -5.28 -6.07 -6.44
CA GLU A 75 -3.87 -6.19 -6.73
C GLU A 75 -3.43 -5.11 -7.70
N GLY A 76 -2.13 -4.93 -7.81
CA GLY A 76 -1.55 -3.97 -8.71
C GLY A 76 -0.09 -4.28 -9.00
N ASP A 77 0.49 -3.46 -9.87
CA ASP A 77 1.89 -3.61 -10.26
C ASP A 77 2.54 -2.25 -10.33
N PHE A 78 3.79 -2.19 -9.88
CA PHE A 78 4.62 -1.00 -10.05
C PHE A 78 5.49 -1.19 -11.29
N ARG A 79 5.45 -0.21 -12.19
CA ARG A 79 6.27 -0.22 -13.40
C ARG A 79 6.87 1.16 -13.57
N ARG A 80 8.21 1.20 -13.57
CA ARG A 80 8.94 2.46 -13.78
C ARG A 80 8.50 3.57 -12.83
N GLY A 81 8.23 3.19 -11.57
CA GLY A 81 7.84 4.17 -10.57
C GLY A 81 6.39 4.59 -10.62
N VAL A 82 5.55 3.88 -11.36
CA VAL A 82 4.13 4.17 -11.50
C VAL A 82 3.34 2.97 -11.01
N LEU A 83 2.29 3.22 -10.25
CA LEU A 83 1.42 2.15 -9.73
C LEU A 83 0.21 1.99 -10.65
N TYR A 84 0.02 0.78 -11.16
CA TYR A 84 -1.15 0.39 -11.95
C TYR A 84 -2.03 -0.49 -11.08
N HIS A 85 -3.23 -0.03 -10.77
CA HIS A 85 -4.08 -0.69 -9.79
C HIS A 85 -5.55 -0.47 -10.15
N ALA A 86 -6.31 -1.55 -10.31
CA ALA A 86 -7.76 -1.49 -10.54
C ALA A 86 -8.15 -0.57 -11.70
N GLY A 87 -7.37 -0.61 -12.78
CA GLY A 87 -7.63 0.24 -13.94
C GLY A 87 -7.20 1.68 -13.77
N MET A 88 -6.62 2.01 -12.63
CA MET A 88 -6.13 3.36 -12.35
C MET A 88 -4.63 3.42 -12.50
N VAL A 89 -4.13 4.63 -12.78
CA VAL A 89 -2.70 4.89 -12.84
C VAL A 89 -2.39 5.92 -11.77
N LEU A 90 -1.51 5.57 -10.85
CA LEU A 90 -1.17 6.44 -9.72
C LEU A 90 0.32 6.73 -9.72
N TYR A 91 0.64 7.97 -9.42
CA TYR A 91 2.00 8.48 -9.41
C TYR A 91 2.38 8.81 -7.97
N ARG A 92 3.65 8.59 -7.65
CA ARG A 92 4.15 8.95 -6.33
C ARG A 92 4.07 10.46 -6.15
N GLU A 93 3.42 10.89 -5.08
CA GLU A 93 3.42 12.30 -4.72
C GLU A 93 4.75 12.61 -4.05
N GLU A 94 5.51 13.51 -4.64
CA GLU A 94 6.78 13.89 -4.07
C GLU A 94 6.55 14.88 -2.94
N PRO A 95 7.28 14.75 -1.83
CA PRO A 95 7.17 15.75 -0.77
C PRO A 95 7.66 17.10 -1.28
N ALA A 96 7.11 18.17 -0.73
CA ALA A 96 7.56 19.51 -1.07
C ALA A 96 9.04 19.66 -0.72
N PRO A 97 9.82 20.41 -1.50
CA PRO A 97 11.23 20.61 -1.23
C PRO A 97 11.47 21.37 0.06
#